data_cf36352ddab42a0aa6633e8cc33d2806
#
_entry.id   cf36352ddab42a0aa6633e8cc33d2806
#
_cell.length_a   1.000
_cell.length_b   1.000
_cell.length_c   1.000
_cell.angle_alpha   90.00
_cell.angle_beta   90.00
_cell.angle_gamma   90.00
#
_symmetry.space_group_name_H-M   'P 1'
#
loop_
_entity.id
_entity.type
_entity.pdbx_description
1 polymer ?
#
loop_
_entity_poly.entity_id
_entity_poly.type
_entity_poly.pdbx_seq_one_letter_code
_entity_poly.pdbx_strand_id
1 'polypeptide(L)'
;MRQLFRNPFFWAFVVGCAVITSMRPLLRRIPDPPPVLRQIPPFELIDPTGKPFGSDDLRGHVYVASFFFTRCPSICPTLMKDLARLQDRFRREGLDTIRLVSITVDPEHDTPHQLGAAGKRYGVDAARWILLTGPRPAIRELAIGGFQVALGEPENADGGLFDVAHTGKLLLVDASGALRGYYDTGDLGVDEVFWRSKRVVEEQAG
;
A
#
# COMPACT_ATOMS: atom_id res chain seq x y z
N MET A 1 -35.36 -15.72 -34.88
CA MET A 1 -34.39 -14.60 -34.73
C MET A 1 -34.87 -13.28 -35.33
N ARG A 2 -35.42 -13.22 -36.54
CA ARG A 2 -35.88 -11.96 -37.18
C ARG A 2 -37.00 -11.22 -36.42
N GLN A 3 -37.84 -11.87 -35.64
CA GLN A 3 -38.92 -11.20 -34.87
C GLN A 3 -38.40 -10.42 -33.65
N LEU A 4 -37.29 -10.86 -33.04
CA LEU A 4 -36.72 -10.20 -31.86
C LEU A 4 -36.24 -8.78 -32.20
N PHE A 5 -35.63 -8.59 -33.36
CA PHE A 5 -35.13 -7.31 -33.82
C PHE A 5 -36.21 -6.31 -34.28
N ARG A 6 -37.46 -6.77 -34.46
CA ARG A 6 -38.61 -5.94 -34.78
C ARG A 6 -39.41 -5.50 -33.54
N ASN A 7 -39.01 -5.99 -32.36
CA ASN A 7 -39.71 -5.66 -31.12
C ASN A 7 -39.14 -4.36 -30.55
N PRO A 8 -39.92 -3.28 -30.39
CA PRO A 8 -39.47 -2.00 -29.85
C PRO A 8 -38.94 -2.13 -28.40
N PHE A 9 -39.50 -3.09 -27.61
CA PHE A 9 -39.00 -3.34 -26.25
C PHE A 9 -37.60 -3.92 -26.22
N PHE A 10 -37.20 -4.71 -27.24
CA PHE A 10 -35.81 -5.18 -27.36
C PHE A 10 -34.83 -4.03 -27.53
N TRP A 11 -35.13 -3.06 -28.40
CA TRP A 11 -34.29 -1.91 -28.62
C TRP A 11 -34.28 -0.95 -27.43
N ALA A 12 -35.44 -0.76 -26.75
CA ALA A 12 -35.46 0.02 -25.52
C ALA A 12 -34.58 -0.58 -24.41
N PHE A 13 -34.55 -1.92 -24.28
CA PHE A 13 -33.68 -2.62 -23.36
C PHE A 13 -32.19 -2.44 -23.73
N VAL A 14 -31.83 -2.63 -25.01
CA VAL A 14 -30.45 -2.45 -25.50
C VAL A 14 -29.96 -1.02 -25.27
N VAL A 15 -30.78 -0.03 -25.61
CA VAL A 15 -30.47 1.38 -25.38
C VAL A 15 -30.35 1.68 -23.88
N GLY A 16 -31.24 1.17 -23.05
CA GLY A 16 -31.18 1.30 -21.59
C GLY A 16 -29.89 0.72 -21.02
N CYS A 17 -29.50 -0.46 -21.43
CA CYS A 17 -28.21 -1.07 -21.04
C CYS A 17 -27.01 -0.25 -21.51
N ALA A 18 -27.03 0.25 -22.74
CA ALA A 18 -25.97 1.10 -23.27
C ALA A 18 -25.83 2.42 -22.52
N VAL A 19 -26.97 3.07 -22.19
CA VAL A 19 -27.02 4.30 -21.37
C VAL A 19 -26.47 4.03 -19.97
N ILE A 20 -26.94 2.97 -19.29
CA ILE A 20 -26.46 2.63 -17.94
C ILE A 20 -24.96 2.33 -17.97
N THR A 21 -24.46 1.63 -18.99
CA THR A 21 -23.04 1.31 -19.11
C THR A 21 -22.18 2.55 -19.39
N SER A 22 -22.67 3.46 -20.22
CA SER A 22 -21.97 4.72 -20.52
C SER A 22 -22.04 5.74 -19.37
N MET A 23 -23.08 5.69 -18.54
CA MET A 23 -23.19 6.51 -17.33
C MET A 23 -22.37 5.97 -16.14
N ARG A 24 -21.99 4.70 -16.17
CA ARG A 24 -21.23 4.06 -15.07
C ARG A 24 -19.97 4.82 -14.64
N PRO A 25 -19.12 5.34 -15.54
CA PRO A 25 -17.96 6.17 -15.14
C PRO A 25 -18.34 7.49 -14.50
N LEU A 26 -19.46 8.12 -14.90
CA LEU A 26 -19.96 9.36 -14.29
C LEU A 26 -20.56 9.15 -12.90
N LEU A 27 -21.09 7.95 -12.64
CA LEU A 27 -21.70 7.57 -11.36
C LEU A 27 -20.69 7.02 -10.35
N ARG A 28 -19.44 6.76 -10.76
CA ARG A 28 -18.37 6.44 -9.82
C ARG A 28 -18.05 7.67 -9.00
N ARG A 29 -18.66 7.76 -7.83
CA ARG A 29 -18.22 8.73 -6.81
C ARG A 29 -16.81 8.36 -6.42
N ILE A 30 -15.85 9.19 -6.82
CA ILE A 30 -14.50 9.11 -6.29
C ILE A 30 -14.63 9.45 -4.80
N PRO A 31 -14.19 8.58 -3.88
CA PRO A 31 -14.35 8.85 -2.46
C PRO A 31 -13.60 10.12 -2.07
N ASP A 32 -14.12 10.85 -1.09
CA ASP A 32 -13.43 12.01 -0.53
C ASP A 32 -12.04 11.63 0.01
N PRO A 33 -11.09 12.58 0.04
CA PRO A 33 -9.79 12.30 0.62
C PRO A 33 -9.97 11.86 2.08
N PRO A 34 -9.23 10.84 2.54
CA PRO A 34 -9.37 10.36 3.91
C PRO A 34 -8.88 11.42 4.90
N PRO A 35 -9.47 11.51 6.10
CA PRO A 35 -9.08 12.50 7.10
C PRO A 35 -7.64 12.26 7.60
N VAL A 36 -7.02 13.32 8.14
CA VAL A 36 -5.78 13.18 8.90
C VAL A 36 -6.08 12.47 10.22
N LEU A 37 -5.42 11.35 10.45
CA LEU A 37 -5.57 10.59 11.69
C LEU A 37 -4.54 11.02 12.74
N ARG A 38 -3.27 11.14 12.32
CA ARG A 38 -2.16 11.53 13.19
C ARG A 38 -0.91 11.84 12.39
N GLN A 39 0.04 12.54 13.00
CA GLN A 39 1.38 12.75 12.45
C GLN A 39 2.27 11.56 12.78
N ILE A 40 2.98 11.02 11.78
CA ILE A 40 4.02 10.01 12.00
C ILE A 40 5.26 10.72 12.55
N PRO A 41 5.87 10.25 13.65
CA PRO A 41 7.10 10.82 14.16
C PRO A 41 8.24 10.65 13.15
N PRO A 42 9.22 11.55 13.15
CA PRO A 42 10.42 11.41 12.32
C PRO A 42 11.12 10.08 12.60
N PHE A 43 11.59 9.44 11.54
CA PHE A 43 12.32 8.19 11.63
C PHE A 43 13.48 8.16 10.62
N GLU A 44 14.49 7.36 10.93
CA GLU A 44 15.59 7.01 10.04
C GLU A 44 15.87 5.52 10.16
N LEU A 45 15.90 4.83 9.03
CA LEU A 45 16.15 3.40 8.89
C LEU A 45 17.22 3.18 7.82
N ILE A 46 17.41 1.95 7.35
CA ILE A 46 18.48 1.57 6.43
C ILE A 46 17.85 0.92 5.19
N ASP A 47 18.23 1.37 4.01
CA ASP A 47 17.82 0.82 2.74
C ASP A 47 18.64 -0.45 2.35
N PRO A 48 18.28 -1.17 1.27
CA PRO A 48 19.01 -2.36 0.82
C PRO A 48 20.46 -2.09 0.35
N THR A 49 20.83 -0.82 0.14
CA THR A 49 22.22 -0.43 -0.20
C THR A 49 23.07 -0.14 1.04
N GLY A 50 22.47 -0.20 2.24
CA GLY A 50 23.10 0.13 3.51
C GLY A 50 23.13 1.62 3.83
N LYS A 51 22.40 2.45 3.09
CA LYS A 51 22.32 3.89 3.32
C LYS A 51 21.16 4.26 4.24
N PRO A 52 21.30 5.34 5.03
CA PRO A 52 20.18 5.92 5.76
C PRO A 52 19.06 6.33 4.80
N PHE A 53 17.83 6.09 5.20
CA PHE A 53 16.61 6.51 4.53
C PHE A 53 15.52 6.74 5.58
N GLY A 54 14.80 7.86 5.50
CA GLY A 54 13.83 8.19 6.52
C GLY A 54 12.73 9.13 6.09
N SER A 55 12.07 9.72 7.07
CA SER A 55 10.96 10.64 6.86
C SER A 55 11.35 11.87 6.03
N ASP A 56 12.61 12.31 6.10
CA ASP A 56 13.06 13.47 5.32
C ASP A 56 13.12 13.16 3.82
N ASP A 57 13.44 11.91 3.43
CA ASP A 57 13.45 11.46 2.04
C ASP A 57 12.03 11.28 1.47
N LEU A 58 11.03 11.21 2.35
CA LEU A 58 9.61 11.05 2.01
C LEU A 58 8.85 12.38 2.02
N ARG A 59 9.44 13.47 2.47
CA ARG A 59 8.78 14.77 2.47
C ARG A 59 8.35 15.19 1.08
N GLY A 60 7.13 15.71 0.98
CA GLY A 60 6.55 16.09 -0.31
C GLY A 60 6.03 14.92 -1.15
N HIS A 61 6.14 13.69 -0.65
CA HIS A 61 5.61 12.49 -1.30
C HIS A 61 4.47 11.86 -0.49
N VAL A 62 3.36 11.59 -1.16
CA VAL A 62 2.37 10.64 -0.64
C VAL A 62 2.97 9.25 -0.71
N TYR A 63 2.81 8.45 0.34
CA TYR A 63 3.33 7.08 0.32
C TYR A 63 2.39 6.08 1.00
N VAL A 64 2.52 4.83 0.59
CA VAL A 64 1.84 3.70 1.22
C VAL A 64 2.89 2.88 1.96
N ALA A 65 2.79 2.86 3.28
CA ALA A 65 3.67 2.07 4.13
C ALA A 65 3.07 0.67 4.41
N SER A 66 3.93 -0.28 4.72
CA SER A 66 3.56 -1.63 5.15
C SER A 66 4.64 -2.23 6.02
N PHE A 67 4.25 -3.18 6.87
CA PHE A 67 5.18 -3.97 7.68
C PHE A 67 5.19 -5.42 7.21
N PHE A 68 6.37 -6.02 7.12
CA PHE A 68 6.55 -7.38 6.62
C PHE A 68 7.79 -8.04 7.23
N PHE A 69 8.06 -9.30 6.90
CA PHE A 69 9.36 -9.93 7.08
C PHE A 69 9.55 -11.04 6.03
N THR A 70 10.80 -11.26 5.62
CA THR A 70 11.08 -12.11 4.44
C THR A 70 10.78 -13.59 4.65
N ARG A 71 10.82 -14.07 5.90
CA ARG A 71 10.56 -15.47 6.28
C ARG A 71 9.10 -15.75 6.62
N CYS A 72 8.20 -14.81 6.48
CA CYS A 72 6.77 -14.99 6.73
C CYS A 72 6.18 -16.02 5.76
N PRO A 73 5.60 -17.13 6.26
CA PRO A 73 5.08 -18.19 5.38
C PRO A 73 3.64 -17.91 4.92
N SER A 74 2.95 -16.92 5.51
CA SER A 74 1.51 -16.74 5.37
C SER A 74 1.12 -15.47 4.62
N ILE A 75 1.02 -14.34 5.31
CA ILE A 75 0.43 -13.11 4.77
C ILE A 75 1.39 -12.27 3.92
N CYS A 76 2.69 -12.25 4.28
CA CYS A 76 3.65 -11.38 3.60
C CYS A 76 3.83 -11.66 2.11
N PRO A 77 3.80 -12.91 1.61
CA PRO A 77 3.83 -13.15 0.18
C PRO A 77 2.66 -12.52 -0.58
N THR A 78 1.47 -12.51 0.01
CA THR A 78 0.28 -11.86 -0.56
C THR A 78 0.42 -10.34 -0.50
N LEU A 79 0.79 -9.79 0.64
CA LEU A 79 1.07 -8.36 0.82
C LEU A 79 2.09 -7.84 -0.21
N MET A 80 3.21 -8.53 -0.39
CA MET A 80 4.25 -8.10 -1.33
C MET A 80 3.78 -8.18 -2.80
N LYS A 81 2.96 -9.16 -3.16
CA LYS A 81 2.33 -9.23 -4.50
C LYS A 81 1.34 -8.09 -4.70
N ASP A 82 0.57 -7.74 -3.68
CA ASP A 82 -0.38 -6.64 -3.72
C ASP A 82 0.32 -5.30 -3.88
N LEU A 83 1.45 -5.09 -3.18
CA LEU A 83 2.29 -3.92 -3.35
C LEU A 83 2.93 -3.85 -4.74
N ALA A 84 3.37 -4.98 -5.30
CA ALA A 84 3.87 -5.03 -6.67
C ALA A 84 2.78 -4.63 -7.69
N ARG A 85 1.54 -5.13 -7.51
CA ARG A 85 0.40 -4.71 -8.35
C ARG A 85 0.08 -3.23 -8.18
N LEU A 86 0.17 -2.71 -6.96
CA LEU A 86 -0.06 -1.30 -6.67
C LEU A 86 1.02 -0.41 -7.30
N GLN A 87 2.30 -0.80 -7.22
CA GLN A 87 3.41 -0.16 -7.91
C GLN A 87 3.16 -0.05 -9.41
N ASP A 88 2.80 -1.18 -10.05
CA ASP A 88 2.51 -1.22 -11.47
C ASP A 88 1.30 -0.36 -11.85
N ARG A 89 0.30 -0.29 -10.98
CA ARG A 89 -0.88 0.53 -11.20
C ARG A 89 -0.56 2.01 -11.10
N PHE A 90 0.19 2.45 -10.10
CA PHE A 90 0.64 3.84 -9.98
C PHE A 90 1.44 4.26 -11.21
N ARG A 91 2.35 3.41 -11.68
CA ARG A 91 3.12 3.66 -12.91
C ARG A 91 2.23 3.83 -14.14
N ARG A 92 1.26 2.94 -14.34
CA ARG A 92 0.34 2.98 -15.51
C ARG A 92 -0.57 4.21 -15.51
N GLU A 93 -0.92 4.70 -14.33
CA GLU A 93 -1.79 5.88 -14.16
C GLU A 93 -0.99 7.20 -14.08
N GLY A 94 0.34 7.16 -14.26
CA GLY A 94 1.19 8.36 -14.20
C GLY A 94 1.30 8.98 -12.80
N LEU A 95 1.04 8.18 -11.74
CA LEU A 95 1.13 8.61 -10.34
C LEU A 95 2.54 8.36 -9.78
N ASP A 96 3.55 8.82 -10.48
CA ASP A 96 4.97 8.56 -10.21
C ASP A 96 5.48 9.24 -8.94
N THR A 97 4.73 10.18 -8.39
CA THR A 97 5.05 10.86 -7.13
C THR A 97 4.68 10.06 -5.89
N ILE A 98 3.84 9.02 -6.02
CA ILE A 98 3.47 8.15 -4.90
C ILE A 98 4.56 7.11 -4.69
N ARG A 99 5.00 6.97 -3.43
CA ARG A 99 6.02 5.98 -3.01
C ARG A 99 5.37 4.79 -2.30
N LEU A 100 6.06 3.66 -2.34
CA LEU A 100 5.77 2.51 -1.47
C LEU A 100 6.94 2.35 -0.51
N VAL A 101 6.63 2.04 0.75
CA VAL A 101 7.64 1.85 1.81
C VAL A 101 7.29 0.58 2.57
N SER A 102 8.15 -0.43 2.52
CA SER A 102 7.94 -1.67 3.27
C SER A 102 9.05 -1.82 4.31
N ILE A 103 8.65 -1.90 5.57
CA ILE A 103 9.55 -1.92 6.73
C ILE A 103 9.56 -3.33 7.31
N THR A 104 10.74 -3.94 7.42
CA THR A 104 10.80 -5.26 8.09
C THR A 104 10.57 -5.15 9.58
N VAL A 105 9.96 -6.17 10.15
CA VAL A 105 9.83 -6.32 11.62
C VAL A 105 10.79 -7.39 12.18
N ASP A 106 11.61 -8.00 11.31
CA ASP A 106 12.62 -9.01 11.66
C ASP A 106 14.03 -8.58 11.21
N PRO A 107 14.57 -7.45 11.72
CA PRO A 107 15.81 -6.88 11.22
C PRO A 107 17.05 -7.75 11.45
N GLU A 108 17.00 -8.71 12.35
CA GLU A 108 18.11 -9.62 12.60
C GLU A 108 18.33 -10.59 11.45
N HIS A 109 17.26 -10.97 10.74
CA HIS A 109 17.33 -11.79 9.55
C HIS A 109 17.27 -10.97 8.27
N ASP A 110 16.45 -9.95 8.26
CA ASP A 110 16.21 -9.10 7.09
C ASP A 110 17.28 -8.00 6.99
N THR A 111 18.53 -8.42 6.82
CA THR A 111 19.65 -7.52 6.55
C THR A 111 19.44 -6.76 5.22
N PRO A 112 20.17 -5.66 4.96
CA PRO A 112 20.11 -4.97 3.67
C PRO A 112 20.29 -5.91 2.47
N HIS A 113 21.20 -6.88 2.56
CA HIS A 113 21.40 -7.89 1.52
C HIS A 113 20.16 -8.77 1.29
N GLN A 114 19.52 -9.23 2.37
CA GLN A 114 18.29 -10.05 2.29
C GLN A 114 17.13 -9.25 1.71
N LEU A 115 16.99 -7.98 2.10
CA LEU A 115 16.00 -7.07 1.51
C LEU A 115 16.25 -6.84 0.03
N GLY A 116 17.51 -6.70 -0.40
CA GLY A 116 17.87 -6.62 -1.82
C GLY A 116 17.46 -7.86 -2.61
N ALA A 117 17.63 -9.07 -2.04
CA ALA A 117 17.18 -10.31 -2.64
C ALA A 117 15.64 -10.40 -2.70
N ALA A 118 14.95 -9.99 -1.64
CA ALA A 118 13.49 -9.91 -1.61
C ALA A 118 12.97 -8.92 -2.65
N GLY A 119 13.59 -7.75 -2.77
CA GLY A 119 13.25 -6.74 -3.77
C GLY A 119 13.30 -7.29 -5.20
N LYS A 120 14.35 -8.03 -5.54
CA LYS A 120 14.46 -8.70 -6.85
C LYS A 120 13.36 -9.73 -7.07
N ARG A 121 13.02 -10.52 -6.03
CA ARG A 121 11.96 -11.55 -6.11
C ARG A 121 10.59 -10.96 -6.41
N TYR A 122 10.26 -9.80 -5.84
CA TYR A 122 8.95 -9.17 -5.97
C TYR A 122 8.90 -8.06 -7.05
N GLY A 123 9.99 -7.82 -7.78
CA GLY A 123 10.02 -6.81 -8.83
C GLY A 123 9.96 -5.38 -8.30
N VAL A 124 10.61 -5.13 -7.16
CA VAL A 124 10.68 -3.81 -6.54
C VAL A 124 11.48 -2.85 -7.43
N ASP A 125 10.84 -1.77 -7.85
CA ASP A 125 11.50 -0.63 -8.47
C ASP A 125 11.98 0.31 -7.36
N ALA A 126 13.27 0.32 -7.09
CA ALA A 126 13.87 1.10 -5.99
C ALA A 126 13.62 2.62 -6.10
N ALA A 127 13.26 3.14 -7.28
CA ALA A 127 12.87 4.54 -7.45
C ALA A 127 11.47 4.84 -6.88
N ARG A 128 10.65 3.81 -6.67
CA ARG A 128 9.23 3.94 -6.29
C ARG A 128 8.85 3.18 -5.05
N TRP A 129 9.54 2.08 -4.78
CA TRP A 129 9.27 1.19 -3.65
C TRP A 129 10.56 0.91 -2.87
N ILE A 130 10.60 1.35 -1.64
CA ILE A 130 11.74 1.26 -0.75
C ILE A 130 11.48 0.18 0.29
N LEU A 131 12.42 -0.75 0.45
CA LEU A 131 12.41 -1.73 1.54
C LEU A 131 13.35 -1.20 2.63
N LEU A 132 12.93 -1.28 3.89
CA LEU A 132 13.72 -0.72 5.00
C LEU A 132 13.94 -1.75 6.09
N THR A 133 15.14 -1.71 6.66
CA THR A 133 15.54 -2.40 7.90
C THR A 133 16.22 -1.41 8.83
N GLY A 134 16.58 -1.84 10.03
CA GLY A 134 17.27 -0.95 10.98
C GLY A 134 17.30 -1.54 12.40
N PRO A 135 17.67 -0.75 13.40
CA PRO A 135 17.65 -1.21 14.78
C PRO A 135 16.24 -1.63 15.21
N ARG A 136 16.12 -2.82 15.82
CA ARG A 136 14.82 -3.34 16.30
C ARG A 136 14.03 -2.33 17.17
N PRO A 137 14.67 -1.59 18.12
CA PRO A 137 13.95 -0.60 18.91
C PRO A 137 13.33 0.52 18.05
N ALA A 138 14.06 1.02 17.04
CA ALA A 138 13.56 2.08 16.16
C ALA A 138 12.39 1.60 15.31
N ILE A 139 12.46 0.38 14.76
CA ILE A 139 11.36 -0.24 14.01
C ILE A 139 10.14 -0.43 14.92
N ARG A 140 10.33 -0.91 16.16
CA ARG A 140 9.25 -1.10 17.12
C ARG A 140 8.59 0.22 17.51
N GLU A 141 9.36 1.24 17.79
CA GLU A 141 8.87 2.59 18.10
C GLU A 141 8.06 3.15 16.94
N LEU A 142 8.57 3.04 15.71
CA LEU A 142 7.89 3.50 14.52
C LEU A 142 6.58 2.73 14.28
N ALA A 143 6.59 1.41 14.42
CA ALA A 143 5.40 0.59 14.19
C ALA A 143 4.32 0.86 15.25
N ILE A 144 4.66 0.81 16.53
CA ILE A 144 3.70 0.92 17.64
C ILE A 144 3.38 2.39 17.91
N GLY A 145 4.39 3.23 18.12
CA GLY A 145 4.24 4.63 18.46
C GLY A 145 3.81 5.49 17.27
N GLY A 146 4.41 5.24 16.11
CA GLY A 146 4.12 5.96 14.87
C GLY A 146 2.83 5.49 14.20
N PHE A 147 2.86 4.30 13.66
CA PHE A 147 1.78 3.76 12.84
C PHE A 147 0.65 3.07 13.63
N GLN A 148 0.78 2.91 14.95
CA GLN A 148 -0.16 2.18 15.80
C GLN A 148 -0.46 0.75 15.30
N VAL A 149 0.57 0.11 14.78
CA VAL A 149 0.51 -1.28 14.33
C VAL A 149 1.00 -2.15 15.48
N ALA A 150 0.16 -3.10 15.90
CA ALA A 150 0.55 -4.07 16.92
C ALA A 150 1.62 -5.02 16.34
N LEU A 151 2.74 -5.13 17.03
CA LEU A 151 3.74 -6.17 16.78
C LEU A 151 3.58 -7.25 17.84
N GLY A 152 3.49 -8.52 17.41
CA GLY A 152 3.49 -9.65 18.34
C GLY A 152 4.77 -9.68 19.19
N GLU A 153 4.66 -10.12 20.45
CA GLU A 153 5.83 -10.32 21.30
C GLU A 153 6.57 -11.59 20.90
N PRO A 154 7.92 -11.59 20.90
CA PRO A 154 8.73 -12.75 20.50
C PRO A 154 8.55 -13.98 21.41
N GLU A 155 8.05 -13.79 22.62
CA GLU A 155 8.06 -14.80 23.69
C GLU A 155 6.97 -15.87 23.59
N ASN A 156 5.95 -15.70 22.73
CA ASN A 156 4.80 -16.60 22.68
C ASN A 156 4.76 -17.52 21.45
N ALA A 157 5.81 -17.58 20.67
CA ALA A 157 5.89 -18.46 19.52
C ALA A 157 6.73 -19.70 19.86
N ASP A 158 6.09 -20.77 20.33
CA ASP A 158 6.65 -22.12 20.25
C ASP A 158 6.96 -22.42 18.78
N GLY A 159 8.23 -22.22 18.41
CA GLY A 159 8.70 -22.45 17.04
C GLY A 159 9.39 -21.28 16.36
N GLY A 160 9.62 -20.12 17.02
CA GLY A 160 10.42 -19.02 16.46
C GLY A 160 9.76 -18.26 15.31
N LEU A 161 8.48 -18.48 15.06
CA LEU A 161 7.67 -17.68 14.13
C LEU A 161 7.03 -16.56 14.92
N PHE A 162 7.46 -15.33 14.66
CA PHE A 162 6.82 -14.14 15.20
C PHE A 162 5.36 -14.12 14.77
N ASP A 163 4.45 -14.19 15.72
CA ASP A 163 3.08 -13.77 15.51
C ASP A 163 3.08 -12.23 15.41
N VAL A 164 3.58 -11.74 14.28
CA VAL A 164 3.32 -10.35 13.89
C VAL A 164 1.83 -10.31 13.67
N ALA A 165 1.12 -9.81 14.68
CA ALA A 165 -0.32 -9.73 14.65
C ALA A 165 -0.77 -9.23 13.28
N HIS A 166 -1.25 -10.11 12.49
CA HIS A 166 -1.87 -10.08 11.16
C HIS A 166 -2.14 -8.68 10.57
N THR A 167 -1.11 -7.84 10.54
CA THR A 167 -1.22 -6.50 9.97
C THR A 167 -0.81 -6.50 8.50
N GLY A 168 -1.45 -7.36 7.71
CA GLY A 168 -1.45 -7.21 6.26
C GLY A 168 -2.14 -5.90 5.86
N LYS A 169 -1.79 -4.78 6.53
CA LYS A 169 -2.39 -3.47 6.30
C LYS A 169 -1.48 -2.63 5.40
N LEU A 170 -2.14 -1.89 4.53
CA LEU A 170 -1.57 -0.83 3.73
C LEU A 170 -1.87 0.50 4.44
N LEU A 171 -0.86 1.29 4.72
CA LEU A 171 -0.94 2.49 5.57
C LEU A 171 -0.69 3.71 4.69
N LEU A 172 -1.73 4.49 4.40
CA LEU A 172 -1.60 5.68 3.56
C LEU A 172 -1.11 6.86 4.38
N VAL A 173 -0.04 7.48 3.93
CA VAL A 173 0.56 8.67 4.53
C VAL A 173 0.66 9.77 3.47
N ASP A 174 0.34 10.99 3.85
CA ASP A 174 0.40 12.13 2.96
C ASP A 174 1.79 12.80 2.91
N ALA A 175 1.95 13.78 2.03
CA ALA A 175 3.21 14.47 1.81
C ALA A 175 3.73 15.28 3.02
N SER A 176 2.88 15.55 4.00
CA SER A 176 3.28 16.15 5.28
C SER A 176 3.77 15.13 6.30
N GLY A 177 3.67 13.83 6.01
CA GLY A 177 3.95 12.73 6.91
C GLY A 177 2.78 12.40 7.84
N ALA A 178 1.55 12.81 7.52
CA ALA A 178 0.38 12.49 8.30
C ALA A 178 -0.27 11.18 7.80
N LEU A 179 -0.57 10.27 8.72
CA LEU A 179 -1.31 9.04 8.46
C LEU A 179 -2.76 9.38 8.12
N ARG A 180 -3.24 8.85 7.00
CA ARG A 180 -4.57 9.11 6.44
C ARG A 180 -5.50 7.89 6.49
N GLY A 181 -4.98 6.68 6.69
CA GLY A 181 -5.83 5.50 6.79
C GLY A 181 -5.08 4.18 6.80
N TYR A 182 -5.84 3.14 7.13
CA TYR A 182 -5.42 1.74 7.16
C TYR A 182 -6.31 0.95 6.21
N TYR A 183 -5.72 0.23 5.29
CA TYR A 183 -6.43 -0.53 4.26
C TYR A 183 -6.02 -1.99 4.30
N ASP A 184 -6.92 -2.88 3.95
CA ASP A 184 -6.63 -4.30 3.87
C ASP A 184 -5.84 -4.65 2.61
N THR A 185 -5.18 -5.81 2.62
CA THR A 185 -4.66 -6.46 1.42
C THR A 185 -5.79 -7.12 0.63
N GLY A 186 -5.47 -7.60 -0.57
CA GLY A 186 -6.44 -8.17 -1.50
C GLY A 186 -7.05 -7.11 -2.43
N ASP A 187 -7.85 -7.57 -3.39
CA ASP A 187 -8.29 -6.74 -4.52
C ASP A 187 -9.05 -5.48 -4.09
N LEU A 188 -9.97 -5.62 -3.12
CA LEU A 188 -10.77 -4.48 -2.64
C LEU A 188 -9.93 -3.43 -1.89
N GLY A 189 -9.03 -3.88 -1.01
CA GLY A 189 -8.20 -2.97 -0.23
C GLY A 189 -7.13 -2.28 -1.10
N VAL A 190 -6.55 -3.01 -2.05
CA VAL A 190 -5.62 -2.43 -3.05
C VAL A 190 -6.34 -1.40 -3.92
N ASP A 191 -7.57 -1.68 -4.35
CA ASP A 191 -8.39 -0.71 -5.07
C ASP A 191 -8.70 0.52 -4.23
N GLU A 192 -9.07 0.33 -2.98
CA GLU A 192 -9.39 1.44 -2.08
C GLU A 192 -8.18 2.32 -1.81
N VAL A 193 -7.04 1.74 -1.41
CA VAL A 193 -5.82 2.53 -1.14
C VAL A 193 -5.34 3.26 -2.40
N PHE A 194 -5.48 2.65 -3.59
CA PHE A 194 -5.15 3.32 -4.85
C PHE A 194 -5.95 4.60 -5.04
N TRP A 195 -7.28 4.51 -4.94
CA TRP A 195 -8.16 5.67 -5.15
C TRP A 195 -7.98 6.72 -4.06
N ARG A 196 -7.80 6.30 -2.81
CA ARG A 196 -7.53 7.22 -1.69
C ARG A 196 -6.19 7.93 -1.86
N SER A 197 -5.13 7.23 -2.28
CA SER A 197 -3.83 7.84 -2.56
C SER A 197 -3.93 8.92 -3.64
N LYS A 198 -4.66 8.63 -4.72
CA LYS A 198 -4.90 9.60 -5.80
C LYS A 198 -5.61 10.86 -5.28
N ARG A 199 -6.64 10.69 -4.43
CA ARG A 199 -7.36 11.84 -3.83
C ARG A 199 -6.47 12.67 -2.90
N VAL A 200 -5.58 12.03 -2.14
CA VAL A 200 -4.63 12.76 -1.29
C VAL A 200 -3.64 13.56 -2.12
N VAL A 201 -3.15 13.02 -3.23
CA VAL A 201 -2.29 13.77 -4.17
C VAL A 201 -3.05 14.97 -4.77
N GLU A 202 -4.29 14.78 -5.21
CA GLU A 202 -5.13 15.86 -5.78
C GLU A 202 -5.42 16.95 -4.74
N GLU A 203 -5.71 16.59 -3.48
CA GLU A 203 -5.94 17.52 -2.37
C GLU A 203 -4.72 18.41 -2.10
N GLN A 204 -3.51 17.86 -2.23
CA GLN A 204 -2.26 18.57 -1.92
C GLN A 204 -1.69 19.37 -3.11
N ALA A 205 -2.22 19.16 -4.30
CA ALA A 205 -1.82 19.90 -5.51
C ALA A 205 -2.66 21.16 -5.76
N GLY A 206 -3.80 21.31 -5.07
CA GLY A 206 -4.74 22.45 -5.19
C GLY A 206 -4.64 23.41 -4.04
#